data_51c0baf25dcbcbd4558ddda11a94e145
#
_entry.id   51c0baf25dcbcbd4558ddda11a94e145
#
_cell.length_a   1.000
_cell.length_b   1.000
_cell.length_c   1.000
_cell.angle_alpha   90.00
_cell.angle_beta   90.00
_cell.angle_gamma   90.00
#
_symmetry.space_group_name_H-M   'P 1'
#
loop_
_entity.id
_entity.type
_entity.pdbx_description
1 polymer ?
#
loop_
_entity_poly.entity_id
_entity_poly.type
_entity_poly.pdbx_seq_one_letter_code
_entity_poly.pdbx_strand_id
1 'polypeptide(L)'
;MKRFGAVALPIAVGFLITGLPAGIVYAGVMVVMQTMASEIDPDFIGLVSSAGMGLVGLLFWLVGAYMAGGFVTLALKAARGQPTAFGDLFSGGRYLGRFLVAGIVGGIAVSIGLVLCVVPGYIVAYGLSLAGFLMVDQDLSGVDALKRSWELTKGHKVNIFIFHLIGIAVAIAGELACLIGLYLVSLPMTLIGATYMYLRIKGENPPQPT
;
A
#
# COMPACT_ATOMS: atom_id res chain seq x y z
N MET A 1 -21.31 -3.75 -12.36
CA MET A 1 -21.34 -2.53 -11.53
C MET A 1 -21.77 -2.77 -10.08
N LYS A 2 -22.80 -3.56 -9.76
CA LYS A 2 -23.25 -3.78 -8.37
C LYS A 2 -22.20 -4.43 -7.46
N ARG A 3 -21.34 -5.34 -7.96
CA ARG A 3 -20.27 -5.97 -7.19
C ARG A 3 -19.08 -5.05 -6.92
N PHE A 4 -18.77 -4.14 -7.86
CA PHE A 4 -17.69 -3.16 -7.69
C PHE A 4 -17.99 -2.21 -6.52
N GLY A 5 -19.22 -1.68 -6.45
CA GLY A 5 -19.59 -0.78 -5.35
C GLY A 5 -19.58 -1.45 -3.97
N ALA A 6 -19.98 -2.72 -3.89
CA ALA A 6 -19.97 -3.49 -2.64
C ALA A 6 -18.54 -3.72 -2.06
N VAL A 7 -17.52 -3.68 -2.92
CA VAL A 7 -16.12 -3.89 -2.53
C VAL A 7 -15.36 -2.57 -2.44
N ALA A 8 -15.65 -1.64 -3.34
CA ALA A 8 -14.99 -0.33 -3.36
C ALA A 8 -15.29 0.47 -2.08
N LEU A 9 -16.54 0.39 -1.56
CA LEU A 9 -16.92 1.11 -0.36
C LEU A 9 -16.14 0.68 0.89
N PRO A 10 -16.06 -0.62 1.26
CA PRO A 10 -15.23 -1.04 2.40
C PRO A 10 -13.75 -0.67 2.23
N ILE A 11 -13.18 -0.82 1.04
CA ILE A 11 -11.79 -0.45 0.76
C ILE A 11 -11.61 1.06 0.94
N ALA A 12 -12.47 1.89 0.36
CA ALA A 12 -12.41 3.34 0.48
C ALA A 12 -12.55 3.79 1.93
N VAL A 13 -13.51 3.22 2.67
CA VAL A 13 -13.69 3.51 4.11
C VAL A 13 -12.47 3.11 4.91
N GLY A 14 -11.86 1.96 4.62
CA GLY A 14 -10.61 1.53 5.27
C GLY A 14 -9.46 2.51 5.02
N PHE A 15 -9.27 2.98 3.79
CA PHE A 15 -8.28 4.01 3.46
C PHE A 15 -8.60 5.35 4.13
N LEU A 16 -9.87 5.75 4.23
CA LEU A 16 -10.27 6.96 4.94
C LEU A 16 -9.98 6.86 6.44
N ILE A 17 -10.29 5.71 7.06
CA ILE A 17 -10.03 5.48 8.48
C ILE A 17 -8.52 5.51 8.80
N THR A 18 -7.67 5.07 7.87
CA THR A 18 -6.21 5.07 8.07
C THR A 18 -5.55 6.34 7.61
N GLY A 19 -5.93 6.89 6.46
CA GLY A 19 -5.27 8.02 5.81
C GLY A 19 -5.65 9.37 6.38
N LEU A 20 -6.94 9.62 6.67
CA LEU A 20 -7.40 10.92 7.19
C LEU A 20 -6.83 11.24 8.58
N PRO A 21 -6.90 10.35 9.59
CA PRO A 21 -6.28 10.64 10.88
C PRO A 21 -4.77 10.83 10.76
N ALA A 22 -4.11 10.06 9.88
CA ALA A 22 -2.70 10.22 9.57
C ALA A 22 -2.39 11.63 9.08
N GLY A 23 -3.12 12.10 8.07
CA GLY A 23 -2.94 13.41 7.49
C GLY A 23 -3.21 14.55 8.50
N ILE A 24 -4.25 14.42 9.32
CA ILE A 24 -4.60 15.41 10.35
C ILE A 24 -3.51 15.49 11.42
N VAL A 25 -3.04 14.35 11.93
CA VAL A 25 -1.97 14.30 12.93
C VAL A 25 -0.68 14.88 12.35
N TYR A 26 -0.32 14.52 11.12
CA TYR A 26 0.86 15.04 10.44
C TYR A 26 0.77 16.57 10.28
N ALA A 27 -0.34 17.07 9.75
CA ALA A 27 -0.56 18.51 9.59
C ALA A 27 -0.55 19.24 10.93
N GLY A 28 -1.18 18.69 11.96
CA GLY A 28 -1.18 19.25 13.32
C GLY A 28 0.23 19.34 13.91
N VAL A 29 1.02 18.29 13.80
CA VAL A 29 2.43 18.29 14.23
C VAL A 29 3.24 19.35 13.49
N MET A 30 3.05 19.48 12.16
CA MET A 30 3.74 20.50 11.37
C MET A 30 3.36 21.93 11.79
N VAL A 31 2.08 22.21 12.04
CA VAL A 31 1.63 23.53 12.51
C VAL A 31 2.23 23.84 13.87
N VAL A 32 2.17 22.92 14.82
CA VAL A 32 2.76 23.10 16.16
C VAL A 32 4.25 23.37 16.06
N MET A 33 4.98 22.60 15.24
CA MET A 33 6.41 22.80 15.02
C MET A 33 6.73 24.18 14.42
N GLN A 34 5.96 24.64 13.45
CA GLN A 34 6.14 25.97 12.86
C GLN A 34 5.88 27.10 13.85
N THR A 35 4.86 26.96 14.71
CA THR A 35 4.55 28.00 15.72
C THR A 35 5.59 28.06 16.83
N MET A 36 6.21 26.92 17.18
CA MET A 36 7.28 26.87 18.20
C MET A 36 8.65 27.26 17.66
N ALA A 37 8.86 27.20 16.35
CA ALA A 37 10.16 27.46 15.71
C ALA A 37 10.67 28.90 15.89
N SER A 38 9.80 29.86 16.24
CA SER A 38 10.17 31.25 16.49
C SER A 38 10.68 31.53 17.90
N GLU A 39 10.45 30.61 18.86
CA GLU A 39 10.70 30.85 20.28
C GLU A 39 11.75 29.90 20.90
N ILE A 40 12.17 28.87 20.20
CA ILE A 40 13.07 27.85 20.71
C ILE A 40 14.29 27.72 19.78
N ASP A 41 15.42 27.26 20.35
CA ASP A 41 16.65 26.97 19.60
C ASP A 41 16.38 26.12 18.36
N PRO A 42 16.80 26.54 17.16
CA PRO A 42 16.55 25.82 15.91
C PRO A 42 17.07 24.37 15.88
N ASP A 43 18.23 24.12 16.52
CA ASP A 43 18.82 22.78 16.56
C ASP A 43 18.00 21.84 17.45
N PHE A 44 17.51 22.34 18.59
CA PHE A 44 16.64 21.58 19.48
C PHE A 44 15.29 21.29 18.82
N ILE A 45 14.67 22.26 18.12
CA ILE A 45 13.45 22.03 17.36
C ILE A 45 13.69 21.01 16.25
N GLY A 46 14.81 21.11 15.52
CA GLY A 46 15.19 20.15 14.49
C GLY A 46 15.27 18.70 15.03
N LEU A 47 15.86 18.51 16.20
CA LEU A 47 15.95 17.21 16.85
C LEU A 47 14.58 16.69 17.28
N VAL A 48 13.79 17.49 17.97
CA VAL A 48 12.44 17.10 18.47
C VAL A 48 11.49 16.82 17.33
N SER A 49 11.52 17.64 16.26
CA SER A 49 10.67 17.44 15.09
C SER A 49 11.03 16.17 14.35
N SER A 50 12.31 15.89 14.12
CA SER A 50 12.73 14.67 13.43
C SER A 50 12.40 13.40 14.21
N ALA A 51 12.61 13.42 15.53
CA ALA A 51 12.26 12.30 16.41
C ALA A 51 10.73 12.10 16.48
N GLY A 52 9.97 13.17 16.65
CA GLY A 52 8.50 13.13 16.67
C GLY A 52 7.90 12.62 15.36
N MET A 53 8.39 13.12 14.22
CA MET A 53 7.96 12.64 12.91
C MET A 53 8.36 11.18 12.65
N GLY A 54 9.53 10.76 13.14
CA GLY A 54 9.94 9.36 13.07
C GLY A 54 9.00 8.44 13.83
N LEU A 55 8.59 8.80 15.03
CA LEU A 55 7.61 8.04 15.83
C LEU A 55 6.24 8.00 15.17
N VAL A 56 5.74 9.13 14.69
CA VAL A 56 4.48 9.21 13.97
C VAL A 56 4.54 8.34 12.70
N GLY A 57 5.61 8.44 11.93
CA GLY A 57 5.83 7.60 10.74
C GLY A 57 5.85 6.10 11.07
N LEU A 58 6.52 5.71 12.16
CA LEU A 58 6.55 4.33 12.63
C LEU A 58 5.15 3.81 12.99
N LEU A 59 4.35 4.60 13.72
CA LEU A 59 2.99 4.23 14.07
C LEU A 59 2.12 4.05 12.82
N PHE A 60 2.22 4.97 11.85
CA PHE A 60 1.48 4.83 10.59
C PHE A 60 1.93 3.64 9.76
N TRP A 61 3.22 3.34 9.76
CA TRP A 61 3.73 2.15 9.08
C TRP A 61 3.19 0.86 9.72
N LEU A 62 3.11 0.79 11.06
CA LEU A 62 2.52 -0.34 11.77
C LEU A 62 1.03 -0.50 11.47
N VAL A 63 0.27 0.59 11.51
CA VAL A 63 -1.16 0.58 11.15
C VAL A 63 -1.35 0.21 9.68
N GLY A 64 -0.52 0.74 8.79
CA GLY A 64 -0.52 0.39 7.37
C GLY A 64 -0.24 -1.09 7.13
N ALA A 65 0.75 -1.66 7.81
CA ALA A 65 1.07 -3.09 7.72
C ALA A 65 -0.08 -3.98 8.23
N TYR A 66 -0.76 -3.57 9.32
CA TYR A 66 -1.94 -4.24 9.82
C TYR A 66 -3.09 -4.21 8.79
N MET A 67 -3.39 -3.04 8.25
CA MET A 67 -4.48 -2.88 7.28
C MET A 67 -4.17 -3.54 5.92
N ALA A 68 -2.90 -3.58 5.50
CA ALA A 68 -2.51 -4.15 4.22
C ALA A 68 -2.97 -5.61 4.06
N GLY A 69 -2.84 -6.43 5.10
CA GLY A 69 -3.34 -7.80 5.11
C GLY A 69 -4.85 -7.88 4.90
N GLY A 70 -5.61 -7.00 5.55
CA GLY A 70 -7.06 -6.90 5.38
C GLY A 70 -7.48 -6.45 3.98
N PHE A 71 -6.85 -5.42 3.44
CA PHE A 71 -7.10 -4.93 2.08
C PHE A 71 -6.85 -6.00 1.02
N VAL A 72 -5.73 -6.71 1.12
CA VAL A 72 -5.40 -7.80 0.19
C VAL A 72 -6.39 -8.95 0.32
N THR A 73 -6.77 -9.34 1.55
CA THR A 73 -7.77 -10.38 1.80
C THR A 73 -9.11 -10.04 1.13
N LEU A 74 -9.59 -8.81 1.34
CA LEU A 74 -10.84 -8.33 0.79
C LEU A 74 -10.79 -8.27 -0.75
N ALA A 75 -9.68 -7.78 -1.30
CA ALA A 75 -9.49 -7.69 -2.75
C ALA A 75 -9.42 -9.07 -3.43
N LEU A 76 -8.74 -10.05 -2.83
CA LEU A 76 -8.69 -11.42 -3.33
C LEU A 76 -10.05 -12.11 -3.29
N LYS A 77 -10.80 -11.99 -2.18
CA LYS A 77 -12.17 -12.50 -2.07
C LYS A 77 -13.06 -11.91 -3.16
N ALA A 78 -12.99 -10.59 -3.33
CA ALA A 78 -13.76 -9.88 -4.34
C ALA A 78 -13.45 -10.35 -5.76
N ALA A 79 -12.17 -10.45 -6.11
CA ALA A 79 -11.73 -10.87 -7.43
C ALA A 79 -12.14 -12.33 -7.74
N ARG A 80 -12.23 -13.18 -6.72
CA ARG A 80 -12.71 -14.56 -6.83
C ARG A 80 -14.24 -14.71 -6.75
N GLY A 81 -14.97 -13.59 -6.62
CA GLY A 81 -16.44 -13.61 -6.50
C GLY A 81 -16.97 -14.16 -5.17
N GLN A 82 -16.13 -14.25 -4.15
CA GLN A 82 -16.49 -14.67 -2.81
C GLN A 82 -17.22 -13.57 -2.04
N PRO A 83 -18.06 -13.91 -1.04
CA PRO A 83 -18.71 -12.92 -0.19
C PRO A 83 -17.64 -12.14 0.59
N THR A 84 -17.77 -10.82 0.57
CA THR A 84 -16.88 -9.89 1.28
C THR A 84 -17.62 -9.26 2.45
N ALA A 85 -16.97 -9.16 3.60
CA ALA A 85 -17.49 -8.49 4.78
C ALA A 85 -16.57 -7.34 5.20
N PHE A 86 -17.13 -6.30 5.80
CA PHE A 86 -16.35 -5.19 6.35
C PHE A 86 -15.31 -5.68 7.38
N GLY A 87 -15.63 -6.74 8.15
CA GLY A 87 -14.71 -7.37 9.08
C GLY A 87 -13.44 -7.97 8.44
N ASP A 88 -13.46 -8.26 7.13
CA ASP A 88 -12.27 -8.77 6.42
C ASP A 88 -11.13 -7.74 6.41
N LEU A 89 -11.44 -6.43 6.51
CA LEU A 89 -10.43 -5.38 6.64
C LEU A 89 -9.58 -5.52 7.90
N PHE A 90 -10.17 -6.02 8.98
CA PHE A 90 -9.50 -6.18 10.27
C PHE A 90 -8.84 -7.56 10.44
N SER A 91 -8.90 -8.41 9.43
CA SER A 91 -8.24 -9.72 9.41
C SER A 91 -6.71 -9.63 9.25
N GLY A 92 -6.18 -8.43 9.02
CA GLY A 92 -4.75 -8.20 8.74
C GLY A 92 -3.81 -8.56 9.89
N GLY A 93 -4.32 -8.64 11.14
CA GLY A 93 -3.49 -8.92 12.32
C GLY A 93 -2.66 -10.19 12.22
N ARG A 94 -3.20 -11.26 11.63
CA ARG A 94 -2.49 -12.53 11.42
C ARG A 94 -1.29 -12.41 10.47
N TYR A 95 -1.29 -11.41 9.62
CA TYR A 95 -0.25 -11.17 8.62
C TYR A 95 0.73 -10.07 9.04
N LEU A 96 0.45 -9.34 10.13
CA LEU A 96 1.21 -8.15 10.56
C LEU A 96 2.72 -8.41 10.58
N GLY A 97 3.17 -9.45 11.27
CA GLY A 97 4.60 -9.78 11.36
C GLY A 97 5.24 -10.05 10.00
N ARG A 98 4.50 -10.68 9.08
CA ARG A 98 4.97 -10.98 7.72
C ARG A 98 5.12 -9.69 6.89
N PHE A 99 4.14 -8.78 6.98
CA PHE A 99 4.20 -7.48 6.32
C PHE A 99 5.32 -6.60 6.89
N LEU A 100 5.57 -6.64 8.20
CA LEU A 100 6.67 -5.92 8.83
C LEU A 100 8.02 -6.44 8.33
N VAL A 101 8.23 -7.76 8.35
CA VAL A 101 9.46 -8.37 7.84
C VAL A 101 9.66 -8.07 6.34
N ALA A 102 8.60 -8.25 5.54
CA ALA A 102 8.67 -7.95 4.11
C ALA A 102 8.92 -6.46 3.85
N GLY A 103 8.33 -5.58 4.63
CA GLY A 103 8.54 -4.13 4.54
C GLY A 103 9.98 -3.73 4.86
N ILE A 104 10.57 -4.28 5.93
CA ILE A 104 11.97 -4.00 6.29
C ILE A 104 12.92 -4.56 5.22
N VAL A 105 12.82 -5.84 4.92
CA VAL A 105 13.75 -6.51 3.96
C VAL A 105 13.58 -5.95 2.56
N GLY A 106 12.34 -5.78 2.10
CA GLY A 106 12.02 -5.20 0.79
C GLY A 106 12.41 -3.73 0.72
N GLY A 107 12.16 -2.97 1.78
CA GLY A 107 12.56 -1.56 1.88
C GLY A 107 14.07 -1.38 1.78
N ILE A 108 14.86 -2.19 2.51
CA ILE A 108 16.35 -2.17 2.40
C ILE A 108 16.77 -2.50 0.97
N ALA A 109 16.20 -3.54 0.36
CA ALA A 109 16.55 -3.94 -1.00
C ALA A 109 16.26 -2.83 -2.03
N VAL A 110 15.09 -2.18 -1.92
CA VAL A 110 14.72 -1.05 -2.78
C VAL A 110 15.64 0.16 -2.53
N SER A 111 15.94 0.47 -1.27
CA SER A 111 16.82 1.59 -0.91
C SER A 111 18.23 1.41 -1.46
N ILE A 112 18.81 0.20 -1.35
CA ILE A 112 20.10 -0.11 -1.98
C ILE A 112 20.02 0.09 -3.50
N GLY A 113 18.95 -0.40 -4.13
CA GLY A 113 18.72 -0.20 -5.57
C GLY A 113 18.66 1.27 -5.97
N LEU A 114 17.98 2.11 -5.18
CA LEU A 114 17.85 3.55 -5.44
C LEU A 114 19.17 4.31 -5.23
N VAL A 115 19.97 3.93 -4.22
CA VAL A 115 21.32 4.50 -3.99
C VAL A 115 22.26 4.19 -5.14
N LEU A 116 22.20 2.97 -5.69
CA LEU A 116 23.00 2.59 -6.86
C LEU A 116 22.57 3.36 -8.12
N CYS A 117 21.28 3.45 -8.38
CA CYS A 117 20.66 4.26 -9.44
C CYS A 117 19.13 4.18 -9.30
N VAL A 118 18.44 5.20 -9.77
CA VAL A 118 16.96 5.25 -9.73
C VAL A 118 16.33 4.06 -10.44
N VAL A 119 16.85 3.68 -11.61
CA VAL A 119 16.31 2.58 -12.44
C VAL A 119 16.37 1.22 -11.74
N PRO A 120 17.52 0.75 -11.19
CA PRO A 120 17.57 -0.49 -10.41
C PRO A 120 16.62 -0.50 -9.22
N GLY A 121 16.48 0.62 -8.51
CA GLY A 121 15.54 0.74 -7.39
C GLY A 121 14.09 0.46 -7.80
N TYR A 122 13.64 1.05 -8.89
CA TYR A 122 12.30 0.77 -9.44
C TYR A 122 12.15 -0.68 -9.91
N ILE A 123 13.17 -1.26 -10.54
CA ILE A 123 13.12 -2.68 -10.96
C ILE A 123 12.93 -3.59 -9.74
N VAL A 124 13.61 -3.31 -8.62
CA VAL A 124 13.45 -4.06 -7.38
C VAL A 124 12.06 -3.85 -6.80
N ALA A 125 11.59 -2.61 -6.71
CA ALA A 125 10.25 -2.29 -6.18
C ALA A 125 9.14 -3.02 -6.95
N TYR A 126 9.18 -3.00 -8.29
CA TYR A 126 8.22 -3.72 -9.11
C TYR A 126 8.37 -5.25 -9.00
N GLY A 127 9.60 -5.74 -8.85
CA GLY A 127 9.87 -7.16 -8.61
C GLY A 127 9.25 -7.68 -7.31
N LEU A 128 9.13 -6.83 -6.30
CA LEU A 128 8.59 -7.17 -4.97
C LEU A 128 7.10 -6.80 -4.80
N SER A 129 6.47 -6.17 -5.78
CA SER A 129 5.12 -5.61 -5.67
C SER A 129 4.01 -6.63 -5.40
N LEU A 130 4.21 -7.89 -5.78
CA LEU A 130 3.23 -8.97 -5.59
C LEU A 130 3.38 -9.69 -4.24
N ALA A 131 4.39 -9.37 -3.42
CA ALA A 131 4.66 -10.05 -2.16
C ALA A 131 3.46 -10.01 -1.19
N GLY A 132 2.76 -8.87 -1.10
CA GLY A 132 1.58 -8.72 -0.26
C GLY A 132 0.48 -9.73 -0.61
N PHE A 133 0.23 -9.95 -1.90
CA PHE A 133 -0.75 -10.94 -2.35
C PHE A 133 -0.31 -12.36 -2.02
N LEU A 134 0.97 -12.68 -2.18
CA LEU A 134 1.54 -13.99 -1.89
C LEU A 134 1.50 -14.35 -0.40
N MET A 135 1.74 -13.38 0.49
CA MET A 135 1.63 -13.57 1.93
C MET A 135 0.21 -13.95 2.36
N VAL A 136 -0.80 -13.34 1.75
CA VAL A 136 -2.20 -13.56 2.10
C VAL A 136 -2.75 -14.80 1.39
N ASP A 137 -2.46 -14.98 0.11
CA ASP A 137 -3.04 -16.00 -0.74
C ASP A 137 -2.39 -17.37 -0.57
N GLN A 138 -1.07 -17.42 -0.40
CA GLN A 138 -0.30 -18.66 -0.26
C GLN A 138 0.23 -18.87 1.16
N ASP A 139 -0.13 -18.01 2.11
CA ASP A 139 0.29 -18.05 3.51
C ASP A 139 1.82 -18.07 3.70
N LEU A 140 2.57 -17.45 2.76
CA LEU A 140 4.02 -17.41 2.76
C LEU A 140 4.57 -16.51 3.86
N SER A 141 5.80 -16.79 4.31
CA SER A 141 6.56 -15.87 5.16
C SER A 141 6.91 -14.58 4.40
N GLY A 142 7.23 -13.50 5.12
CA GLY A 142 7.58 -12.23 4.49
C GLY A 142 8.74 -12.35 3.49
N VAL A 143 9.81 -13.08 3.84
CA VAL A 143 10.99 -13.27 2.99
C VAL A 143 10.69 -14.19 1.80
N ASP A 144 9.96 -15.28 2.02
CA ASP A 144 9.63 -16.21 0.93
C ASP A 144 8.66 -15.56 -0.07
N ALA A 145 7.73 -14.75 0.42
CA ALA A 145 6.85 -13.95 -0.42
C ALA A 145 7.63 -12.96 -1.31
N LEU A 146 8.66 -12.29 -0.78
CA LEU A 146 9.55 -11.42 -1.56
C LEU A 146 10.28 -12.20 -2.65
N LYS A 147 10.89 -13.34 -2.31
CA LYS A 147 11.58 -14.21 -3.29
C LYS A 147 10.61 -14.68 -4.37
N ARG A 148 9.45 -15.17 -3.96
CA ARG A 148 8.44 -15.68 -4.89
C ARG A 148 7.86 -14.57 -5.77
N SER A 149 7.67 -13.38 -5.23
CA SER A 149 7.26 -12.19 -5.99
C SER A 149 8.28 -11.87 -7.08
N TRP A 150 9.57 -11.86 -6.73
CA TRP A 150 10.66 -11.64 -7.68
C TRP A 150 10.66 -12.65 -8.83
N GLU A 151 10.41 -13.93 -8.53
CA GLU A 151 10.32 -14.98 -9.54
C GLU A 151 9.11 -14.83 -10.46
N LEU A 152 7.94 -14.58 -9.88
CA LEU A 152 6.68 -14.42 -10.64
C LEU A 152 6.69 -13.19 -11.54
N THR A 153 7.39 -12.14 -11.15
CA THR A 153 7.49 -10.91 -11.94
C THR A 153 8.51 -11.01 -13.07
N LYS A 154 9.36 -12.05 -13.11
CA LYS A 154 10.26 -12.31 -14.24
C LYS A 154 9.45 -12.48 -15.53
N GLY A 155 9.78 -11.72 -16.55
CA GLY A 155 9.05 -11.72 -17.85
C GLY A 155 7.82 -10.80 -17.88
N HIS A 156 7.30 -10.33 -16.74
CA HIS A 156 6.11 -9.47 -16.67
C HIS A 156 6.40 -8.05 -16.19
N LYS A 157 7.68 -7.68 -16.00
CA LYS A 157 8.08 -6.38 -15.43
C LYS A 157 7.55 -5.18 -16.22
N VAL A 158 7.52 -5.28 -17.55
CA VAL A 158 6.98 -4.23 -18.42
C VAL A 158 5.48 -4.03 -18.19
N ASN A 159 4.71 -5.13 -18.09
CA ASN A 159 3.27 -5.05 -17.83
C ASN A 159 2.98 -4.47 -16.44
N ILE A 160 3.78 -4.83 -15.43
CA ILE A 160 3.69 -4.29 -14.09
C ILE A 160 4.04 -2.79 -14.09
N PHE A 161 5.07 -2.39 -14.82
CA PHE A 161 5.44 -0.99 -14.98
C PHE A 161 4.32 -0.17 -15.63
N ILE A 162 3.76 -0.66 -16.75
CA ILE A 162 2.62 0.01 -17.42
C ILE A 162 1.42 0.11 -16.49
N PHE A 163 1.12 -0.95 -15.73
CA PHE A 163 0.04 -0.92 -14.75
C PHE A 163 0.25 0.17 -13.69
N HIS A 164 1.45 0.31 -13.15
CA HIS A 164 1.77 1.37 -12.19
C HIS A 164 1.71 2.76 -12.81
N LEU A 165 2.15 2.90 -14.06
CA LEU A 165 2.07 4.17 -14.78
C LEU A 165 0.60 4.62 -14.97
N ILE A 166 -0.27 3.68 -15.35
CA ILE A 166 -1.72 3.94 -15.42
C ILE A 166 -2.27 4.28 -14.03
N GLY A 167 -1.85 3.55 -12.99
CA GLY A 167 -2.22 3.82 -11.60
C GLY A 167 -1.86 5.23 -11.14
N ILE A 168 -0.67 5.72 -11.50
CA ILE A 168 -0.24 7.09 -11.22
C ILE A 168 -1.14 8.10 -11.95
N ALA A 169 -1.45 7.88 -13.23
CA ALA A 169 -2.34 8.76 -13.98
C ALA A 169 -3.76 8.82 -13.37
N VAL A 170 -4.28 7.65 -12.94
CA VAL A 170 -5.57 7.56 -12.23
C VAL A 170 -5.51 8.26 -10.86
N ALA A 171 -4.39 8.15 -10.14
CA ALA A 171 -4.20 8.83 -8.86
C ALA A 171 -4.19 10.36 -9.03
N ILE A 172 -3.44 10.88 -10.00
CA ILE A 172 -3.40 12.32 -10.33
C ILE A 172 -4.80 12.82 -10.71
N ALA A 173 -5.53 12.08 -11.54
CA ALA A 173 -6.91 12.45 -11.88
C ALA A 173 -7.83 12.44 -10.64
N GLY A 174 -7.63 11.50 -9.71
CA GLY A 174 -8.35 11.45 -8.44
C GLY A 174 -8.03 12.60 -7.49
N GLU A 175 -6.77 13.06 -7.45
CA GLU A 175 -6.38 14.25 -6.68
C GLU A 175 -6.99 15.53 -7.25
N LEU A 176 -7.01 15.69 -8.58
CA LEU A 176 -7.64 16.82 -9.26
C LEU A 176 -9.17 16.87 -9.00
N ALA A 177 -9.80 15.72 -8.75
CA ALA A 177 -11.22 15.63 -8.37
C ALA A 177 -11.48 15.81 -6.85
N CYS A 178 -10.64 16.58 -6.16
CA CYS A 178 -10.53 16.69 -4.71
C CYS A 178 -10.11 15.35 -4.06
N LEU A 179 -9.44 15.41 -2.90
CA LEU A 179 -8.95 14.24 -2.14
C LEU A 179 -9.96 13.08 -2.03
N ILE A 180 -11.26 13.36 -2.12
CA ILE A 180 -12.36 12.39 -2.13
C ILE A 180 -12.25 11.43 -3.32
N GLY A 181 -11.92 11.93 -4.52
CA GLY A 181 -11.76 11.09 -5.71
C GLY A 181 -10.60 10.10 -5.60
N LEU A 182 -9.50 10.51 -4.97
CA LEU A 182 -8.36 9.63 -4.71
C LEU A 182 -8.77 8.45 -3.82
N TYR A 183 -9.42 8.71 -2.69
CA TYR A 183 -9.76 7.67 -1.71
C TYR A 183 -10.93 6.79 -2.14
N LEU A 184 -11.97 7.36 -2.76
CA LEU A 184 -13.19 6.62 -3.11
C LEU A 184 -13.07 5.87 -4.44
N VAL A 185 -12.26 6.34 -5.37
CA VAL A 185 -12.19 5.78 -6.72
C VAL A 185 -10.81 5.24 -7.03
N SER A 186 -9.76 6.07 -6.94
CA SER A 186 -8.42 5.70 -7.46
C SER A 186 -7.79 4.57 -6.66
N LEU A 187 -7.81 4.60 -5.33
CA LEU A 187 -7.20 3.57 -4.49
C LEU A 187 -7.93 2.22 -4.60
N PRO A 188 -9.27 2.13 -4.51
CA PRO A 188 -9.96 0.86 -4.74
C PRO A 188 -9.74 0.29 -6.15
N MET A 189 -9.73 1.14 -7.18
CA MET A 189 -9.48 0.69 -8.56
C MET A 189 -8.09 0.10 -8.72
N THR A 190 -7.06 0.76 -8.21
CA THR A 190 -5.68 0.29 -8.31
C THR A 190 -5.47 -1.00 -7.52
N LEU A 191 -6.06 -1.15 -6.34
CA LEU A 191 -5.97 -2.37 -5.54
C LEU A 191 -6.66 -3.55 -6.23
N ILE A 192 -7.87 -3.36 -6.74
CA ILE A 192 -8.60 -4.38 -7.50
C ILE A 192 -7.84 -4.74 -8.77
N GLY A 193 -7.36 -3.76 -9.53
CA GLY A 193 -6.57 -3.97 -10.74
C GLY A 193 -5.27 -4.76 -10.46
N ALA A 194 -4.56 -4.43 -9.38
CA ALA A 194 -3.38 -5.16 -8.94
C ALA A 194 -3.71 -6.62 -8.58
N THR A 195 -4.86 -6.84 -7.95
CA THR A 195 -5.33 -8.19 -7.62
C THR A 195 -5.60 -9.01 -8.87
N TYR A 196 -6.29 -8.45 -9.87
CA TYR A 196 -6.53 -9.13 -11.15
C TYR A 196 -5.23 -9.42 -11.90
N MET A 197 -4.29 -8.48 -11.89
CA MET A 197 -2.96 -8.66 -12.48
C MET A 197 -2.20 -9.80 -11.78
N TYR A 198 -2.22 -9.84 -10.44
CA TYR A 198 -1.61 -10.91 -9.66
C TYR A 198 -2.19 -12.29 -10.02
N LEU A 199 -3.53 -12.43 -10.03
CA LEU A 199 -4.20 -13.69 -10.34
C LEU A 199 -3.87 -14.17 -11.75
N ARG A 200 -3.82 -13.26 -12.74
CA ARG A 200 -3.43 -13.61 -14.11
C ARG A 200 -1.97 -14.06 -14.23
N ILE A 201 -1.04 -13.39 -13.55
CA ILE A 201 0.38 -13.77 -13.53
C ILE A 201 0.55 -15.15 -12.87
N LYS A 202 -0.28 -15.43 -11.84
CA LYS A 202 -0.31 -16.73 -11.16
C LYS A 202 -0.92 -17.83 -12.02
N GLY A 203 -1.62 -17.51 -13.10
CA GLY A 203 -2.30 -18.47 -13.98
C GLY A 203 -3.77 -18.75 -13.63
N GLU A 204 -4.35 -17.98 -12.70
CA GLU A 204 -5.78 -18.03 -12.42
C GLU A 204 -6.56 -17.12 -13.40
N ASN A 205 -7.75 -17.58 -13.84
CA ASN A 205 -8.68 -16.78 -14.62
C ASN A 205 -9.82 -16.31 -13.73
N PRO A 206 -9.71 -15.17 -13.06
CA PRO A 206 -10.78 -14.64 -12.23
C PRO A 206 -11.99 -14.24 -13.09
N PRO A 207 -13.22 -14.37 -12.58
CA PRO A 207 -14.41 -13.92 -13.29
C PRO A 207 -14.31 -12.43 -13.64
N GLN A 208 -14.74 -12.07 -14.86
CA GLN A 208 -14.69 -10.68 -15.32
C GLN A 208 -15.58 -9.81 -14.41
N PRO A 209 -15.14 -8.58 -14.06
CA PRO A 209 -15.98 -7.65 -13.31
C PRO A 209 -17.18 -7.25 -14.16
N THR A 210 -18.36 -7.74 -13.81
CA THR A 210 -19.64 -7.37 -14.43
C THR A 210 -20.20 -6.12 -13.81
#